data_a43517c0498cdc4f063e2ae236716172
#
_entry.id   a43517c0498cdc4f063e2ae236716172
#
_cell.length_a   1.000
_cell.length_b   1.000
_cell.length_c   1.000
_cell.angle_alpha   90.00
_cell.angle_beta   90.00
_cell.angle_gamma   90.00
#
_symmetry.space_group_name_H-M   'P 1'
#
loop_
_entity.id
_entity.type
_entity.pdbx_description
1 polymer ?
#
loop_
_entity_poly.entity_id
_entity_poly.type
_entity_poly.pdbx_seq_one_letter_code
_entity_poly.pdbx_strand_id
1 'polypeptide(L)'
;GLSSSAAVECAVALGLDELDGFGLAADDRGRAELVDIAVATENTVVGAPTGGLDQAASLRTQEGRALLLDCLDTSTRQVPFDLAASGLQLLVIDTRAKHSLNDGQYASRRASCEQAAALLGVDTLRQIDDLGAAIAMMPDATTAARVRHVVTEIQRVQDFVALMDAGRVLDVGPLMNESHESLRDDYEVSCAELDVAVAAARSAGALGARMTGGGFGGSAIALVREADGAAVQDAVRAQYREHGFTAPKIHGVTPGQSGARVS
;
A
#
# COMPACT_ATOMS: atom_id res chain seq x y z
N GLY A 1 5.65 -5.85 10.54
CA GLY A 1 5.20 -6.05 9.24
C GLY A 1 4.67 -4.86 8.45
N LEU A 2 4.14 -3.80 9.08
CA LEU A 2 3.66 -2.59 8.38
C LEU A 2 4.46 -1.39 8.84
N SER A 3 5.49 -1.00 8.06
CA SER A 3 6.23 0.28 8.16
C SER A 3 6.61 0.73 9.57
N SER A 4 7.31 -0.15 10.29
CA SER A 4 7.71 0.17 11.67
C SER A 4 8.72 1.32 11.77
N SER A 5 9.56 1.56 10.75
CA SER A 5 10.48 2.70 10.69
C SER A 5 9.70 4.01 10.66
N ALA A 6 8.79 4.17 9.70
CA ALA A 6 7.94 5.35 9.59
C ALA A 6 7.13 5.61 10.88
N ALA A 7 6.61 4.56 11.52
CA ALA A 7 5.87 4.70 12.78
C ALA A 7 6.74 5.27 13.90
N VAL A 8 8.01 4.83 14.02
CA VAL A 8 8.96 5.35 15.02
C VAL A 8 9.35 6.79 14.71
N GLU A 9 9.69 7.08 13.45
CA GLU A 9 10.06 8.42 13.00
C GLU A 9 8.93 9.43 13.27
N CYS A 10 7.69 9.08 12.89
CA CYS A 10 6.54 9.94 13.12
C CYS A 10 6.23 10.13 14.62
N ALA A 11 6.37 9.08 15.43
CA ALA A 11 6.18 9.19 16.87
C ALA A 11 7.23 10.10 17.53
N VAL A 12 8.50 10.01 17.11
CA VAL A 12 9.58 10.90 17.59
C VAL A 12 9.33 12.33 17.11
N ALA A 13 8.96 12.55 15.85
CA ALA A 13 8.66 13.87 15.33
C ALA A 13 7.52 14.56 16.08
N LEU A 14 6.43 13.84 16.35
CA LEU A 14 5.31 14.34 17.17
C LEU A 14 5.75 14.66 18.61
N GLY A 15 6.57 13.79 19.20
CA GLY A 15 7.08 14.02 20.56
C GLY A 15 7.97 15.27 20.67
N LEU A 16 8.81 15.50 19.68
CA LEU A 16 9.67 16.71 19.62
C LEU A 16 8.84 17.97 19.35
N ASP A 17 7.87 17.90 18.44
CA ASP A 17 6.93 19.00 18.17
C ASP A 17 6.21 19.45 19.45
N GLU A 18 5.75 18.50 20.26
CA GLU A 18 5.09 18.80 21.53
C GLU A 18 6.04 19.34 22.60
N LEU A 19 7.21 18.72 22.75
CA LEU A 19 8.21 19.12 23.77
C LEU A 19 8.76 20.52 23.55
N ASP A 20 9.02 20.88 22.30
CA ASP A 20 9.61 22.17 21.93
C ASP A 20 8.54 23.23 21.59
N GLY A 21 7.27 22.83 21.51
CA GLY A 21 6.14 23.74 21.33
C GLY A 21 6.07 24.35 19.93
N PHE A 22 6.51 23.65 18.88
CA PHE A 22 6.44 24.15 17.51
C PHE A 22 5.00 24.20 16.99
N GLY A 23 4.13 23.28 17.44
CA GLY A 23 2.71 23.26 17.12
C GLY A 23 2.39 22.76 15.70
N LEU A 24 3.33 22.06 15.06
CA LEU A 24 3.13 21.52 13.71
C LEU A 24 2.02 20.46 13.65
N ALA A 25 1.85 19.68 14.71
CA ALA A 25 0.80 18.66 14.77
C ALA A 25 -0.63 19.22 14.89
N ALA A 26 -0.81 20.54 15.05
CA ALA A 26 -2.11 21.15 15.29
C ALA A 26 -3.06 21.14 14.08
N ASP A 27 -2.51 21.20 12.87
CA ASP A 27 -3.29 21.21 11.64
C ASP A 27 -2.65 20.31 10.53
N ASP A 28 -3.37 20.14 9.42
CA ASP A 28 -2.91 19.25 8.32
C ASP A 28 -1.67 19.82 7.62
N ARG A 29 -1.50 21.14 7.58
CA ARG A 29 -0.31 21.77 6.98
C ARG A 29 0.94 21.45 7.78
N GLY A 30 0.91 21.66 9.08
CA GLY A 30 2.05 21.34 9.95
C GLY A 30 2.32 19.84 9.97
N ARG A 31 1.28 18.99 9.91
CA ARG A 31 1.46 17.54 9.77
C ARG A 31 2.13 17.16 8.44
N ALA A 32 1.84 17.86 7.34
CA ALA A 32 2.55 17.67 6.08
C ALA A 32 4.05 18.02 6.22
N GLU A 33 4.39 19.09 6.95
CA GLU A 33 5.79 19.43 7.25
C GLU A 33 6.49 18.33 8.08
N LEU A 34 5.78 17.72 9.04
CA LEU A 34 6.31 16.57 9.80
C LEU A 34 6.51 15.33 8.89
N VAL A 35 5.64 15.11 7.91
CA VAL A 35 5.82 14.05 6.89
C VAL A 35 7.10 14.31 6.11
N ASP A 36 7.31 15.53 5.62
CA ASP A 36 8.50 15.89 4.83
C ASP A 36 9.79 15.68 5.63
N ILE A 37 9.79 16.05 6.92
CA ILE A 37 10.91 15.82 7.83
C ILE A 37 11.21 14.34 8.00
N ALA A 38 10.18 13.52 8.24
CA ALA A 38 10.33 12.07 8.41
C ALA A 38 10.82 11.40 7.10
N VAL A 39 10.26 11.76 5.95
CA VAL A 39 10.71 11.28 4.63
C VAL A 39 12.17 11.69 4.37
N ALA A 40 12.55 12.94 4.65
CA ALA A 40 13.91 13.37 4.50
C ALA A 40 14.87 12.59 5.42
N THR A 41 14.45 12.28 6.63
CA THR A 41 15.23 11.48 7.58
C THR A 41 15.46 10.07 7.05
N GLU A 42 14.42 9.39 6.58
CA GLU A 42 14.52 8.02 6.04
C GLU A 42 15.37 7.98 4.78
N ASN A 43 15.21 8.94 3.88
CA ASN A 43 15.96 8.99 2.62
C ASN A 43 17.44 9.38 2.82
N THR A 44 17.75 10.32 3.72
CA THR A 44 19.10 10.90 3.82
C THR A 44 19.93 10.31 4.95
N VAL A 45 19.32 9.96 6.09
CA VAL A 45 20.01 9.43 7.26
C VAL A 45 20.02 7.91 7.27
N VAL A 46 18.86 7.30 7.02
CA VAL A 46 18.72 5.82 6.96
C VAL A 46 19.19 5.29 5.62
N GLY A 47 19.06 6.05 4.55
CA GLY A 47 19.44 5.67 3.20
C GLY A 47 18.41 4.72 2.53
N ALA A 48 17.18 4.67 3.06
CA ALA A 48 16.10 3.87 2.51
C ALA A 48 15.15 4.78 1.70
N PRO A 49 15.11 4.65 0.35
CA PRO A 49 14.28 5.53 -0.46
C PRO A 49 12.79 5.25 -0.22
N THR A 50 12.06 6.24 0.27
CA THR A 50 10.60 6.19 0.48
C THR A 50 9.89 7.29 -0.27
N GLY A 51 8.64 7.03 -0.70
CA GLY A 51 7.74 8.02 -1.30
C GLY A 51 6.84 8.75 -0.28
N GLY A 52 6.98 8.46 1.01
CA GLY A 52 6.27 9.16 2.09
C GLY A 52 4.85 8.67 2.36
N LEU A 53 4.37 7.59 1.70
CA LEU A 53 3.04 7.04 1.93
C LEU A 53 2.82 6.63 3.40
N ASP A 54 3.79 5.94 3.97
CA ASP A 54 3.69 5.40 5.34
C ASP A 54 3.71 6.53 6.38
N GLN A 55 4.55 7.55 6.17
CA GLN A 55 4.62 8.74 7.01
C GLN A 55 3.31 9.55 6.90
N ALA A 56 2.80 9.76 5.68
CA ALA A 56 1.53 10.44 5.47
C ALA A 56 0.36 9.66 6.11
N ALA A 57 0.32 8.34 5.97
CA ALA A 57 -0.68 7.49 6.61
C ALA A 57 -0.60 7.59 8.14
N SER A 58 0.61 7.65 8.72
CA SER A 58 0.77 7.78 10.16
C SER A 58 0.32 9.14 10.71
N LEU A 59 0.57 10.23 9.97
CA LEU A 59 0.40 11.60 10.47
C LEU A 59 -0.86 12.30 9.99
N ARG A 60 -1.46 11.90 8.85
CA ARG A 60 -2.52 12.67 8.18
C ARG A 60 -3.84 11.91 7.99
N THR A 61 -3.94 10.65 8.42
CA THR A 61 -5.20 9.89 8.34
C THR A 61 -6.25 10.41 9.32
N GLN A 62 -7.51 10.10 9.05
CA GLN A 62 -8.65 10.35 9.92
C GLN A 62 -9.40 9.05 10.17
N GLU A 63 -10.01 8.93 11.33
CA GLU A 63 -10.83 7.77 11.70
C GLU A 63 -11.96 7.54 10.67
N GLY A 64 -12.16 6.30 10.26
CA GLY A 64 -13.18 5.93 9.27
C GLY A 64 -12.92 6.44 7.85
N ARG A 65 -11.68 6.85 7.54
CA ARG A 65 -11.29 7.33 6.23
C ARG A 65 -10.02 6.67 5.72
N ALA A 66 -9.89 6.60 4.42
CA ALA A 66 -8.64 6.29 3.74
C ALA A 66 -8.00 7.59 3.24
N LEU A 67 -6.67 7.64 3.23
CA LEU A 67 -5.91 8.77 2.70
C LEU A 67 -5.53 8.51 1.25
N LEU A 68 -6.09 9.28 0.32
CA LEU A 68 -5.56 9.37 -1.03
C LEU A 68 -4.37 10.33 -1.02
N LEU A 69 -3.20 9.82 -1.38
CA LEU A 69 -1.97 10.60 -1.53
C LEU A 69 -1.59 10.66 -3.01
N ASP A 70 -1.41 11.84 -3.55
CA ASP A 70 -0.79 12.05 -4.84
C ASP A 70 0.72 12.24 -4.66
N CYS A 71 1.50 11.27 -5.11
CA CYS A 71 2.96 11.31 -4.95
C CYS A 71 3.66 12.33 -5.88
N LEU A 72 2.93 13.00 -6.79
CA LEU A 72 3.51 14.00 -7.67
C LEU A 72 3.71 15.34 -6.94
N ASP A 73 2.69 15.75 -6.17
CA ASP A 73 2.66 17.05 -5.50
C ASP A 73 2.43 16.95 -3.98
N THR A 74 2.42 15.72 -3.46
CA THR A 74 2.15 15.38 -2.05
C THR A 74 0.77 15.83 -1.54
N SER A 75 -0.14 16.19 -2.46
CA SER A 75 -1.51 16.52 -2.09
C SER A 75 -2.25 15.31 -1.54
N THR A 76 -3.18 15.55 -0.63
CA THR A 76 -3.95 14.48 0.01
C THR A 76 -5.43 14.78 0.01
N ARG A 77 -6.23 13.70 0.00
CA ARG A 77 -7.68 13.77 0.17
C ARG A 77 -8.16 12.64 1.08
N GLN A 78 -9.04 12.98 2.01
CA GLN A 78 -9.72 11.98 2.85
C GLN A 78 -10.88 11.36 2.07
N VAL A 79 -10.85 10.04 1.89
CA VAL A 79 -11.86 9.25 1.19
C VAL A 79 -12.70 8.51 2.22
N PRO A 80 -14.04 8.50 2.15
CA PRO A 80 -14.88 7.71 3.07
C PRO A 80 -14.46 6.24 3.07
N PHE A 81 -14.20 5.66 4.25
CA PHE A 81 -13.79 4.27 4.39
C PHE A 81 -14.26 3.65 5.71
N ASP A 82 -15.53 3.89 6.05
CA ASP A 82 -16.16 3.29 7.23
C ASP A 82 -16.62 1.87 6.90
N LEU A 83 -15.75 0.92 7.15
CA LEU A 83 -16.01 -0.50 6.90
C LEU A 83 -17.04 -1.07 7.85
N ALA A 84 -17.02 -0.64 9.12
CA ALA A 84 -17.90 -1.16 10.14
C ALA A 84 -19.37 -0.83 9.82
N ALA A 85 -19.66 0.40 9.34
CA ALA A 85 -21.00 0.78 8.89
C ALA A 85 -21.53 -0.09 7.73
N SER A 86 -20.63 -0.75 6.99
CA SER A 86 -20.96 -1.66 5.89
C SER A 86 -20.91 -3.14 6.29
N GLY A 87 -20.71 -3.47 7.57
CA GLY A 87 -20.55 -4.84 8.07
C GLY A 87 -19.29 -5.53 7.51
N LEU A 88 -18.25 -4.73 7.24
CA LEU A 88 -16.97 -5.17 6.68
C LEU A 88 -15.84 -4.95 7.69
N GLN A 89 -14.78 -5.72 7.50
CA GLN A 89 -13.50 -5.51 8.17
C GLN A 89 -12.35 -5.72 7.18
N LEU A 90 -11.23 -5.11 7.47
CA LEU A 90 -9.97 -5.36 6.77
C LEU A 90 -9.11 -6.31 7.62
N LEU A 91 -8.69 -7.41 7.03
CA LEU A 91 -7.69 -8.30 7.63
C LEU A 91 -6.31 -7.90 7.12
N VAL A 92 -5.37 -7.69 8.03
CA VAL A 92 -3.94 -7.59 7.74
C VAL A 92 -3.31 -8.94 8.03
N ILE A 93 -2.70 -9.53 7.04
CA ILE A 93 -2.06 -10.84 7.07
C ILE A 93 -0.55 -10.61 6.99
N ASP A 94 0.12 -10.54 8.13
CA ASP A 94 1.58 -10.53 8.21
C ASP A 94 2.10 -11.93 7.89
N THR A 95 2.70 -12.10 6.73
CA THR A 95 3.17 -13.39 6.22
C THR A 95 4.33 -13.94 7.02
N ARG A 96 5.07 -13.09 7.74
CA ARG A 96 6.33 -13.43 8.40
C ARG A 96 7.36 -14.04 7.46
N ALA A 97 7.16 -13.89 6.15
CA ALA A 97 8.17 -14.23 5.17
C ALA A 97 9.42 -13.42 5.49
N LYS A 98 10.56 -14.11 5.53
CA LYS A 98 11.83 -13.40 5.66
C LYS A 98 12.01 -12.61 4.38
N HIS A 99 11.98 -11.29 4.51
CA HIS A 99 12.46 -10.45 3.42
C HIS A 99 13.87 -10.94 3.08
N SER A 100 14.07 -11.47 1.89
CA SER A 100 15.40 -11.43 1.33
C SER A 100 15.67 -9.94 1.14
N LEU A 101 16.44 -9.35 2.05
CA LEU A 101 16.89 -7.96 1.99
C LEU A 101 17.80 -7.79 0.76
N ASN A 102 17.22 -7.92 -0.41
CA ASN A 102 17.83 -7.49 -1.63
C ASN A 102 17.39 -6.03 -1.84
N ASP A 103 18.07 -5.12 -1.13
CA ASP A 103 17.93 -3.67 -1.29
C ASP A 103 17.97 -3.21 -2.76
N GLY A 104 18.54 -4.04 -3.65
CA GLY A 104 18.55 -3.84 -5.08
C GLY A 104 17.22 -4.11 -5.82
N GLN A 105 16.29 -4.89 -5.30
CA GLN A 105 15.08 -5.26 -6.07
C GLN A 105 14.10 -4.09 -6.20
N TYR A 106 13.83 -3.38 -5.13
CA TYR A 106 13.00 -2.18 -5.19
C TYR A 106 13.63 -1.09 -6.06
N ALA A 107 14.94 -0.83 -5.87
CA ALA A 107 15.69 0.10 -6.71
C ALA A 107 15.66 -0.30 -8.19
N SER A 108 15.74 -1.60 -8.49
CA SER A 108 15.63 -2.12 -9.87
C SER A 108 14.24 -1.85 -10.49
N ARG A 109 13.14 -1.96 -9.72
CA ARG A 109 11.79 -1.62 -10.21
C ARG A 109 11.69 -0.14 -10.54
N ARG A 110 12.19 0.71 -9.65
CA ARG A 110 12.23 2.16 -9.87
C ARG A 110 13.05 2.52 -11.11
N ALA A 111 14.26 1.97 -11.24
CA ALA A 111 15.12 2.20 -12.41
C ALA A 111 14.46 1.77 -13.73
N SER A 112 13.72 0.65 -13.73
CA SER A 112 12.97 0.19 -14.92
C SER A 112 11.86 1.20 -15.30
N CYS A 113 11.15 1.77 -14.35
CA CYS A 113 10.13 2.78 -14.60
C CYS A 113 10.75 4.09 -15.12
N GLU A 114 11.86 4.54 -14.54
CA GLU A 114 12.60 5.73 -14.97
C GLU A 114 13.15 5.56 -16.40
N GLN A 115 13.69 4.39 -16.70
CA GLN A 115 14.15 4.06 -18.06
C GLN A 115 13.00 4.06 -19.08
N ALA A 116 11.86 3.47 -18.72
CA ALA A 116 10.68 3.46 -19.58
C ALA A 116 10.14 4.88 -19.83
N ALA A 117 10.07 5.73 -18.80
CA ALA A 117 9.67 7.13 -18.94
C ALA A 117 10.61 7.90 -19.88
N ALA A 118 11.92 7.71 -19.75
CA ALA A 118 12.91 8.32 -20.64
C ALA A 118 12.76 7.87 -22.11
N LEU A 119 12.48 6.58 -22.36
CA LEU A 119 12.22 6.05 -23.70
C LEU A 119 10.95 6.65 -24.33
N LEU A 120 9.95 6.92 -23.50
CA LEU A 120 8.67 7.53 -23.93
C LEU A 120 8.73 9.06 -24.03
N GLY A 121 9.84 9.68 -23.60
CA GLY A 121 10.00 11.14 -23.62
C GLY A 121 9.11 11.87 -22.63
N VAL A 122 8.77 11.24 -21.50
CA VAL A 122 7.96 11.80 -20.42
C VAL A 122 8.76 11.85 -19.11
N ASP A 123 8.38 12.75 -18.21
CA ASP A 123 9.04 12.84 -16.90
C ASP A 123 8.65 11.67 -15.99
N THR A 124 7.41 11.21 -16.08
CA THR A 124 6.88 10.09 -15.31
C THR A 124 5.89 9.27 -16.13
N LEU A 125 5.75 7.97 -15.82
CA LEU A 125 4.77 7.09 -16.48
C LEU A 125 3.31 7.50 -16.22
N ARG A 126 3.05 8.39 -15.27
CA ARG A 126 1.73 8.99 -15.03
C ARG A 126 1.22 9.82 -16.21
N GLN A 127 2.12 10.32 -17.08
CA GLN A 127 1.78 11.14 -18.23
C GLN A 127 1.38 10.33 -19.47
N ILE A 128 1.29 9.00 -19.34
CA ILE A 128 0.93 8.10 -20.44
C ILE A 128 -0.58 8.04 -20.58
N ASP A 129 -1.10 8.54 -21.70
CA ASP A 129 -2.52 8.48 -22.06
C ASP A 129 -2.85 7.25 -22.92
N ASP A 130 -1.94 6.81 -23.77
CA ASP A 130 -2.10 5.63 -24.64
C ASP A 130 -1.15 4.51 -24.20
N LEU A 131 -1.69 3.62 -23.37
CA LEU A 131 -0.95 2.46 -22.86
C LEU A 131 -0.52 1.53 -24.00
N GLY A 132 -1.35 1.35 -25.04
CA GLY A 132 -1.05 0.46 -26.16
C GLY A 132 0.18 0.94 -26.94
N ALA A 133 0.19 2.23 -27.29
CA ALA A 133 1.33 2.86 -27.95
C ALA A 133 2.59 2.81 -27.08
N ALA A 134 2.46 3.11 -25.79
CA ALA A 134 3.58 3.07 -24.85
C ALA A 134 4.21 1.67 -24.76
N ILE A 135 3.41 0.62 -24.61
CA ILE A 135 3.88 -0.77 -24.56
C ILE A 135 4.60 -1.17 -25.85
N ALA A 136 4.08 -0.76 -27.01
CA ALA A 136 4.69 -1.09 -28.31
C ALA A 136 6.07 -0.47 -28.50
N MET A 137 6.42 0.58 -27.79
CA MET A 137 7.73 1.23 -27.82
C MET A 137 8.76 0.59 -26.87
N MET A 138 8.36 -0.32 -26.01
CA MET A 138 9.27 -0.91 -25.02
C MET A 138 10.22 -1.93 -25.66
N PRO A 139 11.49 -1.96 -25.22
CA PRO A 139 12.52 -2.81 -25.83
C PRO A 139 12.32 -4.31 -25.54
N ASP A 140 11.60 -4.63 -24.49
CA ASP A 140 11.38 -6.00 -24.03
C ASP A 140 10.05 -6.16 -23.26
N ALA A 141 9.64 -7.41 -23.08
CA ALA A 141 8.38 -7.75 -22.39
C ALA A 141 8.37 -7.34 -20.91
N THR A 142 9.53 -7.38 -20.25
CA THR A 142 9.63 -7.01 -18.83
C THR A 142 9.38 -5.52 -18.65
N THR A 143 10.05 -4.67 -19.44
CA THR A 143 9.84 -3.23 -19.41
C THR A 143 8.39 -2.87 -19.77
N ALA A 144 7.82 -3.53 -20.78
CA ALA A 144 6.41 -3.38 -21.14
C ALA A 144 5.46 -3.74 -19.99
N ALA A 145 5.75 -4.81 -19.25
CA ALA A 145 4.96 -5.22 -18.08
C ALA A 145 5.04 -4.16 -16.95
N ARG A 146 6.22 -3.57 -16.69
CA ARG A 146 6.37 -2.48 -15.70
C ARG A 146 5.52 -1.26 -16.07
N VAL A 147 5.55 -0.84 -17.35
CA VAL A 147 4.71 0.26 -17.85
C VAL A 147 3.23 -0.06 -17.68
N ARG A 148 2.81 -1.27 -18.07
CA ARG A 148 1.43 -1.72 -17.89
C ARG A 148 1.01 -1.63 -16.43
N HIS A 149 1.81 -2.19 -15.52
CA HIS A 149 1.51 -2.13 -14.09
C HIS A 149 1.27 -0.70 -13.63
N VAL A 150 2.23 0.20 -13.84
CA VAL A 150 2.14 1.58 -13.31
C VAL A 150 0.91 2.30 -13.85
N VAL A 151 0.68 2.26 -15.16
CA VAL A 151 -0.44 2.99 -15.78
C VAL A 151 -1.78 2.41 -15.32
N THR A 152 -1.93 1.08 -15.31
CA THR A 152 -3.19 0.46 -14.88
C THR A 152 -3.42 0.59 -13.38
N GLU A 153 -2.37 0.59 -12.56
CA GLU A 153 -2.51 0.74 -11.10
C GLU A 153 -2.95 2.16 -10.72
N ILE A 154 -2.46 3.19 -11.41
CA ILE A 154 -2.93 4.57 -11.23
C ILE A 154 -4.44 4.65 -11.54
N GLN A 155 -4.89 4.03 -12.63
CA GLN A 155 -6.32 4.00 -12.97
C GLN A 155 -7.13 3.23 -11.91
N ARG A 156 -6.63 2.08 -11.42
CA ARG A 156 -7.32 1.33 -10.35
C ARG A 156 -7.49 2.12 -9.07
N VAL A 157 -6.49 2.94 -8.69
CA VAL A 157 -6.63 3.84 -7.53
C VAL A 157 -7.77 4.84 -7.75
N GLN A 158 -7.87 5.42 -8.94
CA GLN A 158 -8.94 6.38 -9.27
C GLN A 158 -10.32 5.69 -9.25
N ASP A 159 -10.42 4.49 -9.82
CA ASP A 159 -11.66 3.70 -9.85
C ASP A 159 -12.07 3.27 -8.44
N PHE A 160 -11.11 2.86 -7.61
CA PHE A 160 -11.33 2.54 -6.20
C PHE A 160 -11.91 3.74 -5.46
N VAL A 161 -11.29 4.89 -5.60
CA VAL A 161 -11.74 6.14 -4.98
C VAL A 161 -13.13 6.53 -5.46
N ALA A 162 -13.42 6.40 -6.75
CA ALA A 162 -14.74 6.69 -7.31
C ALA A 162 -15.84 5.78 -6.72
N LEU A 163 -15.54 4.48 -6.54
CA LEU A 163 -16.46 3.54 -5.88
C LEU A 163 -16.69 3.94 -4.42
N MET A 164 -15.64 4.33 -3.70
CA MET A 164 -15.76 4.75 -2.31
C MET A 164 -16.59 6.02 -2.15
N ASP A 165 -16.36 7.02 -3.00
CA ASP A 165 -17.15 8.26 -3.03
C ASP A 165 -18.63 8.01 -3.36
N ALA A 166 -18.91 6.97 -4.15
CA ALA A 166 -20.28 6.53 -4.48
C ALA A 166 -20.91 5.64 -3.40
N GLY A 167 -20.22 5.35 -2.28
CA GLY A 167 -20.70 4.45 -1.23
C GLY A 167 -20.73 2.97 -1.64
N ARG A 168 -20.00 2.59 -2.68
CA ARG A 168 -19.99 1.25 -3.29
C ARG A 168 -18.83 0.39 -2.78
N VAL A 169 -18.59 0.39 -1.47
CA VAL A 169 -17.46 -0.31 -0.85
C VAL A 169 -17.45 -1.83 -1.12
N LEU A 170 -18.61 -2.45 -1.36
CA LEU A 170 -18.69 -3.87 -1.70
C LEU A 170 -18.13 -4.20 -3.08
N ASP A 171 -18.02 -3.22 -3.96
CA ASP A 171 -17.60 -3.39 -5.34
C ASP A 171 -16.09 -3.16 -5.55
N VAL A 172 -15.34 -2.80 -4.51
CA VAL A 172 -13.89 -2.57 -4.62
C VAL A 172 -13.06 -3.85 -4.66
N GLY A 173 -13.64 -4.98 -4.28
CA GLY A 173 -12.94 -6.27 -4.21
C GLY A 173 -12.24 -6.68 -5.51
N PRO A 174 -12.90 -6.63 -6.68
CA PRO A 174 -12.26 -6.92 -7.96
C PRO A 174 -11.01 -6.07 -8.23
N LEU A 175 -11.04 -4.76 -7.93
CA LEU A 175 -9.88 -3.88 -8.11
C LEU A 175 -8.69 -4.28 -7.22
N MET A 176 -8.95 -4.73 -5.98
CA MET A 176 -7.91 -5.27 -5.12
C MET A 176 -7.29 -6.54 -5.71
N ASN A 177 -8.11 -7.43 -6.26
CA ASN A 177 -7.65 -8.68 -6.87
C ASN A 177 -6.79 -8.41 -8.12
N GLU A 178 -7.25 -7.55 -9.01
CA GLU A 178 -6.52 -7.15 -10.22
C GLU A 178 -5.20 -6.46 -9.88
N SER A 179 -5.19 -5.62 -8.83
CA SER A 179 -3.97 -5.01 -8.32
C SER A 179 -2.95 -6.05 -7.87
N HIS A 180 -3.39 -7.09 -7.13
CA HIS A 180 -2.49 -8.16 -6.72
C HIS A 180 -1.93 -8.95 -7.92
N GLU A 181 -2.77 -9.27 -8.88
CA GLU A 181 -2.35 -9.97 -10.11
C GLU A 181 -1.31 -9.14 -10.88
N SER A 182 -1.52 -7.84 -11.03
CA SER A 182 -0.56 -6.96 -11.67
C SER A 182 0.75 -6.79 -10.87
N LEU A 183 0.66 -6.72 -9.54
CA LEU A 183 1.85 -6.69 -8.66
C LEU A 183 2.67 -7.99 -8.76
N ARG A 184 2.01 -9.14 -8.90
CA ARG A 184 2.64 -10.46 -9.05
C ARG A 184 3.23 -10.65 -10.45
N ASP A 185 2.43 -10.40 -11.50
CA ASP A 185 2.73 -10.84 -12.87
C ASP A 185 3.42 -9.74 -13.70
N ASP A 186 3.02 -8.48 -13.53
CA ASP A 186 3.57 -7.35 -14.30
C ASP A 186 4.72 -6.65 -13.55
N TYR A 187 4.58 -6.43 -12.24
CA TYR A 187 5.59 -5.74 -11.44
C TYR A 187 6.58 -6.70 -10.77
N GLU A 188 6.19 -7.94 -10.57
CA GLU A 188 6.97 -9.05 -9.98
C GLU A 188 7.57 -8.66 -8.61
N VAL A 189 6.72 -8.15 -7.73
CA VAL A 189 7.09 -7.79 -6.36
C VAL A 189 6.43 -8.70 -5.31
N SER A 190 5.64 -9.69 -5.75
CA SER A 190 5.05 -10.67 -4.83
C SER A 190 6.03 -11.78 -4.46
N CYS A 191 5.61 -12.65 -3.56
CA CYS A 191 6.30 -13.89 -3.19
C CYS A 191 5.28 -14.98 -2.88
N ALA A 192 5.75 -16.22 -2.77
CA ALA A 192 4.88 -17.38 -2.60
C ALA A 192 3.96 -17.25 -1.36
N GLU A 193 4.46 -16.74 -0.26
CA GLU A 193 3.69 -16.56 0.97
C GLU A 193 2.58 -15.52 0.78
N LEU A 194 2.84 -14.41 0.05
CA LEU A 194 1.83 -13.41 -0.28
C LEU A 194 0.77 -13.98 -1.20
N ASP A 195 1.18 -14.69 -2.25
CA ASP A 195 0.28 -15.28 -3.23
C ASP A 195 -0.65 -16.32 -2.58
N VAL A 196 -0.11 -17.18 -1.70
CA VAL A 196 -0.90 -18.16 -0.94
C VAL A 196 -1.86 -17.46 0.02
N ALA A 197 -1.43 -16.40 0.71
CA ALA A 197 -2.31 -15.64 1.60
C ALA A 197 -3.52 -15.06 0.84
N VAL A 198 -3.25 -14.41 -0.30
CA VAL A 198 -4.28 -13.78 -1.13
C VAL A 198 -5.21 -14.84 -1.74
N ALA A 199 -4.67 -15.93 -2.30
CA ALA A 199 -5.46 -16.99 -2.90
C ALA A 199 -6.37 -17.68 -1.86
N ALA A 200 -5.83 -17.97 -0.67
CA ALA A 200 -6.59 -18.57 0.43
C ALA A 200 -7.70 -17.65 0.93
N ALA A 201 -7.42 -16.36 1.10
CA ALA A 201 -8.42 -15.38 1.53
C ALA A 201 -9.57 -15.26 0.51
N ARG A 202 -9.25 -15.14 -0.77
CA ARG A 202 -10.24 -15.08 -1.87
C ARG A 202 -11.10 -16.34 -1.93
N SER A 203 -10.48 -17.51 -1.85
CA SER A 203 -11.18 -18.80 -1.90
C SER A 203 -12.11 -19.02 -0.70
N ALA A 204 -11.82 -18.39 0.44
CA ALA A 204 -12.62 -18.46 1.66
C ALA A 204 -13.70 -17.36 1.76
N GLY A 205 -13.89 -16.53 0.71
CA GLY A 205 -14.97 -15.56 0.63
C GLY A 205 -14.57 -14.11 0.89
N ALA A 206 -13.28 -13.78 0.91
CA ALA A 206 -12.87 -12.37 0.89
C ALA A 206 -13.40 -11.70 -0.39
N LEU A 207 -13.95 -10.49 -0.24
CA LEU A 207 -14.44 -9.68 -1.37
C LEU A 207 -13.28 -9.31 -2.30
N GLY A 208 -12.12 -9.02 -1.75
CA GLY A 208 -10.88 -8.78 -2.46
C GLY A 208 -9.70 -8.94 -1.53
N ALA A 209 -8.54 -9.28 -2.09
CA ALA A 209 -7.30 -9.38 -1.36
C ALA A 209 -6.10 -9.02 -2.25
N ARG A 210 -5.09 -8.40 -1.65
CA ARG A 210 -3.84 -8.04 -2.31
C ARG A 210 -2.68 -7.95 -1.33
N MET A 211 -1.47 -8.06 -1.84
CA MET A 211 -0.31 -7.63 -1.06
C MET A 211 -0.33 -6.12 -0.81
N THR A 212 0.39 -5.67 0.22
CA THR A 212 0.59 -4.25 0.54
C THR A 212 2.04 -3.98 0.90
N GLY A 213 2.47 -2.73 0.75
CA GLY A 213 3.87 -2.32 0.95
C GLY A 213 4.76 -2.61 -0.26
N GLY A 214 6.07 -2.61 -0.05
CA GLY A 214 7.07 -2.73 -1.11
C GLY A 214 7.20 -4.11 -1.76
N GLY A 215 6.57 -5.14 -1.22
CA GLY A 215 6.63 -6.50 -1.73
C GLY A 215 7.80 -7.33 -1.21
N PHE A 216 8.10 -8.43 -1.91
CA PHE A 216 9.13 -9.41 -1.58
C PHE A 216 8.98 -10.07 -0.20
N GLY A 217 7.79 -10.02 0.38
CA GLY A 217 7.39 -10.45 1.71
C GLY A 217 6.46 -9.41 2.36
N GLY A 218 6.46 -9.35 3.68
CA GLY A 218 5.63 -8.40 4.42
C GLY A 218 4.19 -8.85 4.58
N SER A 219 3.23 -8.03 4.20
CA SER A 219 1.82 -8.26 4.50
C SER A 219 0.93 -8.27 3.26
N ALA A 220 -0.17 -9.02 3.37
CA ALA A 220 -1.33 -8.89 2.50
C ALA A 220 -2.50 -8.27 3.28
N ILE A 221 -3.44 -7.69 2.56
CA ILE A 221 -4.72 -7.21 3.10
C ILE A 221 -5.87 -7.94 2.41
N ALA A 222 -6.93 -8.23 3.17
CA ALA A 222 -8.14 -8.85 2.65
C ALA A 222 -9.37 -8.11 3.19
N LEU A 223 -10.25 -7.67 2.30
CA LEU A 223 -11.53 -7.08 2.64
C LEU A 223 -12.55 -8.21 2.79
N VAL A 224 -13.14 -8.33 3.97
CA VAL A 224 -14.07 -9.42 4.29
C VAL A 224 -15.33 -8.89 4.95
N ARG A 225 -16.43 -9.65 4.86
CA ARG A 225 -17.57 -9.42 5.75
C ARG A 225 -17.17 -9.80 7.17
N GLU A 226 -17.63 -9.09 8.17
CA GLU A 226 -17.32 -9.41 9.57
C GLU A 226 -17.65 -10.87 9.92
N ALA A 227 -18.79 -11.36 9.43
CA ALA A 227 -19.23 -12.74 9.66
C ALA A 227 -18.27 -13.80 9.08
N ASP A 228 -17.55 -13.48 8.03
CA ASP A 228 -16.65 -14.41 7.32
C ASP A 228 -15.20 -14.31 7.79
N GLY A 229 -14.87 -13.31 8.59
CA GLY A 229 -13.51 -12.99 9.00
C GLY A 229 -12.77 -14.17 9.67
N ALA A 230 -13.42 -14.91 10.55
CA ALA A 230 -12.84 -16.08 11.21
C ALA A 230 -12.53 -17.21 10.21
N ALA A 231 -13.47 -17.52 9.32
CA ALA A 231 -13.33 -18.56 8.31
C ALA A 231 -12.17 -18.24 7.34
N VAL A 232 -12.06 -16.98 6.91
CA VAL A 232 -10.96 -16.52 6.04
C VAL A 232 -9.61 -16.66 6.75
N GLN A 233 -9.52 -16.24 8.03
CA GLN A 233 -8.29 -16.41 8.81
C GLN A 233 -7.87 -17.87 8.95
N ASP A 234 -8.81 -18.78 9.22
CA ASP A 234 -8.53 -20.20 9.38
C ASP A 234 -8.10 -20.84 8.05
N ALA A 235 -8.70 -20.45 6.94
CA ALA A 235 -8.31 -20.89 5.61
C ALA A 235 -6.86 -20.47 5.27
N VAL A 236 -6.50 -19.22 5.54
CA VAL A 236 -5.14 -18.73 5.34
C VAL A 236 -4.15 -19.52 6.20
N ARG A 237 -4.43 -19.73 7.50
CA ARG A 237 -3.57 -20.53 8.39
C ARG A 237 -3.45 -21.97 7.92
N ALA A 238 -4.53 -22.58 7.38
CA ALA A 238 -4.51 -23.94 6.86
C ALA A 238 -3.59 -24.05 5.64
N GLN A 239 -3.71 -23.14 4.69
CA GLN A 239 -2.86 -23.12 3.48
C GLN A 239 -1.39 -22.88 3.83
N TYR A 240 -1.08 -22.04 4.80
CA TYR A 240 0.30 -21.86 5.27
C TYR A 240 0.90 -23.13 5.86
N ARG A 241 0.12 -23.90 6.64
CA ARG A 241 0.57 -25.20 7.16
C ARG A 241 0.81 -26.20 6.02
N GLU A 242 -0.07 -26.26 5.03
CA GLU A 242 0.04 -27.15 3.88
C GLU A 242 1.30 -26.87 3.06
N HIS A 243 1.66 -25.60 2.88
CA HIS A 243 2.86 -25.17 2.16
C HIS A 243 4.14 -25.19 3.02
N GLY A 244 4.04 -25.53 4.31
CA GLY A 244 5.18 -25.52 5.22
C GLY A 244 5.73 -24.13 5.54
N PHE A 245 4.92 -23.08 5.34
CA PHE A 245 5.31 -21.70 5.64
C PHE A 245 5.24 -21.42 7.16
N THR A 246 5.98 -20.40 7.58
CA THR A 246 5.85 -19.87 8.94
C THR A 246 4.42 -19.39 9.18
N ALA A 247 3.81 -19.76 10.31
CA ALA A 247 2.43 -19.37 10.61
C ALA A 247 2.26 -17.84 10.57
N PRO A 248 1.29 -17.32 9.80
CA PRO A 248 1.10 -15.89 9.65
C PRO A 248 0.46 -15.29 10.92
N LYS A 249 0.70 -14.00 11.15
CA LYS A 249 -0.08 -13.23 12.11
C LYS A 249 -1.20 -12.50 11.36
N ILE A 250 -2.43 -12.66 11.81
CA ILE A 250 -3.59 -12.05 11.16
C ILE A 250 -4.32 -11.17 12.16
N HIS A 251 -4.57 -9.93 11.78
CA HIS A 251 -5.23 -8.93 12.60
C HIS A 251 -6.42 -8.34 11.84
N GLY A 252 -7.58 -8.28 12.48
CA GLY A 252 -8.67 -7.41 12.04
C GLY A 252 -8.32 -5.97 12.41
N VAL A 253 -8.44 -5.07 11.46
CA VAL A 253 -8.12 -3.65 11.66
C VAL A 253 -9.26 -2.77 11.15
N THR A 254 -9.36 -1.59 11.76
CA THR A 254 -10.24 -0.50 11.32
C THR A 254 -9.39 0.74 11.05
N PRO A 255 -9.80 1.61 10.10
CA PRO A 255 -9.14 2.87 9.89
C PRO A 255 -9.14 3.73 11.16
N GLY A 256 -7.97 3.99 11.70
CA GLY A 256 -7.78 4.81 12.90
C GLY A 256 -7.46 6.27 12.58
N GLN A 257 -7.49 7.10 13.61
CA GLN A 257 -6.99 8.47 13.50
C GLN A 257 -5.48 8.51 13.37
N SER A 258 -4.96 9.63 12.90
CA SER A 258 -3.53 9.91 12.85
C SER A 258 -2.87 9.85 14.22
N GLY A 259 -1.55 9.65 14.24
CA GLY A 259 -0.75 9.67 15.45
C GLY A 259 -1.02 10.93 16.29
N ALA A 260 -1.19 10.73 17.60
CA ALA A 260 -1.41 11.78 18.57
C ALA A 260 -0.92 11.33 19.94
N ARG A 261 -0.77 12.28 20.85
CA ARG A 261 -0.49 11.98 22.26
C ARG A 261 -1.65 11.17 22.86
N VAL A 262 -1.32 10.09 23.54
CA VAL A 262 -2.27 9.34 24.36
C VAL A 262 -2.19 9.90 25.78
N SER A 263 -3.33 10.37 26.30
CA SER A 263 -3.44 10.92 27.67
C SER A 263 -3.34 9.82 28.71
#